data_bc16488c9f72fb70caaab61c6f3b8501
#
_entry.id   bc16488c9f72fb70caaab61c6f3b8501
#
_cell.length_a   1.000
_cell.length_b   1.000
_cell.length_c   1.000
_cell.angle_alpha   90.00
_cell.angle_beta   90.00
_cell.angle_gamma   90.00
#
_symmetry.space_group_name_H-M   'P 1'
#
loop_
_entity.id
_entity.type
_entity.pdbx_description
1 polymer ?
#
loop_
_entity_poly.entity_id
_entity_poly.type
_entity_poly.pdbx_seq_one_letter_code
_entity_poly.pdbx_strand_id
1 'polypeptide(L)'
;VATSIDSYTGKPFSGTLNYNVQRLADGTPLTEKFPEADFPFQGISYKAKYRSVSMLDNSILRDLAPENAVEINDLDAKELGLETGDMVRVTSATGSETFGKILARPGVARKTIAVAFGYGHWEYNTNAYQVDGKDVAATSPREVGMNLVKVSLLDPTFGDKMYGLAEMQSGMCARNGGAYRIEKV
;
A
#
# COMPACT_ATOMS: atom_id res chain seq x y z
N VAL A 1 -12.59 -1.64 -26.06
CA VAL A 1 -12.71 -1.36 -24.61
C VAL A 1 -14.08 -0.75 -24.33
N ALA A 2 -14.49 0.33 -25.03
CA ALA A 2 -15.76 1.00 -24.76
C ALA A 2 -17.04 0.13 -24.95
N THR A 3 -16.91 -1.01 -25.61
CA THR A 3 -18.02 -1.97 -25.80
C THR A 3 -17.94 -3.16 -24.84
N SER A 4 -16.87 -3.28 -24.08
CA SER A 4 -16.71 -4.35 -23.10
C SER A 4 -17.43 -4.02 -21.80
N ILE A 5 -17.99 -5.05 -21.18
CA ILE A 5 -18.65 -4.93 -19.87
C ILE A 5 -17.65 -5.31 -18.80
N ASP A 6 -17.50 -4.45 -17.81
CA ASP A 6 -16.76 -4.76 -16.59
C ASP A 6 -17.50 -5.86 -15.83
N SER A 7 -16.85 -7.00 -15.66
CA SER A 7 -17.43 -8.16 -14.97
C SER A 7 -17.67 -7.92 -13.47
N TYR A 8 -17.03 -6.90 -12.92
CA TYR A 8 -17.12 -6.53 -11.50
C TYR A 8 -18.38 -5.70 -11.22
N THR A 9 -18.63 -4.70 -12.05
CA THR A 9 -19.72 -3.75 -11.87
C THR A 9 -20.92 -4.02 -12.78
N GLY A 10 -20.78 -4.87 -13.80
CA GLY A 10 -21.79 -5.14 -14.82
C GLY A 10 -22.05 -3.95 -15.76
N LYS A 11 -21.20 -2.92 -15.74
CA LYS A 11 -21.34 -1.69 -16.54
C LYS A 11 -20.32 -1.65 -17.67
N PRO A 12 -20.61 -0.94 -18.78
CA PRO A 12 -19.60 -0.72 -19.81
C PRO A 12 -18.39 0.06 -19.28
N PHE A 13 -17.20 -0.32 -19.72
CA PHE A 13 -16.01 0.49 -19.46
C PHE A 13 -16.11 1.86 -20.13
N SER A 14 -15.60 2.90 -19.45
CA SER A 14 -15.43 4.20 -20.09
C SER A 14 -14.40 4.10 -21.22
N GLY A 15 -14.74 4.54 -22.41
CA GLY A 15 -13.83 4.58 -23.56
C GLY A 15 -12.86 5.77 -23.52
N THR A 16 -12.99 6.66 -22.55
CA THR A 16 -12.21 7.90 -22.41
C THR A 16 -11.60 7.98 -21.01
N LEU A 17 -10.47 8.66 -20.93
CA LEU A 17 -9.85 8.98 -19.64
C LEU A 17 -10.68 10.07 -18.94
N ASN A 18 -11.24 9.72 -17.80
CA ASN A 18 -11.98 10.62 -16.94
C ASN A 18 -11.40 10.55 -15.52
N TYR A 19 -11.49 11.64 -14.78
CA TYR A 19 -11.31 11.58 -13.35
C TYR A 19 -12.49 10.85 -12.71
N ASN A 20 -12.20 9.74 -12.05
CA ASN A 20 -13.21 8.99 -11.30
C ASN A 20 -12.82 8.97 -9.82
N VAL A 21 -13.79 9.33 -8.96
CA VAL A 21 -13.68 9.08 -7.53
C VAL A 21 -13.63 7.56 -7.32
N GLN A 22 -12.73 7.10 -6.48
CA GLN A 22 -12.67 5.69 -6.12
C GLN A 22 -13.97 5.23 -5.50
N ARG A 23 -14.47 4.09 -5.95
CA ARG A 23 -15.73 3.49 -5.51
C ARG A 23 -15.56 2.01 -5.27
N LEU A 24 -16.38 1.50 -4.37
CA LEU A 24 -16.59 0.07 -4.17
C LEU A 24 -17.38 -0.51 -5.35
N ALA A 25 -17.44 -1.83 -5.47
CA ALA A 25 -18.14 -2.51 -6.56
C ALA A 25 -19.66 -2.21 -6.61
N ASP A 26 -20.27 -1.89 -5.48
CA ASP A 26 -21.66 -1.46 -5.39
C ASP A 26 -21.90 0.00 -5.83
N GLY A 27 -20.82 0.73 -6.14
CA GLY A 27 -20.85 2.13 -6.56
C GLY A 27 -20.71 3.14 -5.41
N THR A 28 -20.62 2.70 -4.17
CA THR A 28 -20.43 3.58 -3.01
C THR A 28 -19.08 4.28 -3.09
N PRO A 29 -18.99 5.62 -2.96
CA PRO A 29 -17.71 6.32 -2.88
C PRO A 29 -16.87 5.83 -1.71
N LEU A 30 -15.56 5.65 -1.94
CA LEU A 30 -14.65 5.14 -0.90
C LEU A 30 -14.64 6.02 0.36
N THR A 31 -14.68 7.35 0.17
CA THR A 31 -14.70 8.34 1.26
C THR A 31 -16.01 8.35 2.07
N GLU A 32 -17.11 7.87 1.47
CA GLU A 32 -18.37 7.68 2.19
C GLU A 32 -18.32 6.46 3.10
N LYS A 33 -17.74 5.36 2.60
CA LYS A 33 -17.59 4.12 3.37
C LYS A 33 -16.51 4.23 4.45
N PHE A 34 -15.43 4.93 4.13
CA PHE A 34 -14.26 5.13 5.01
C PHE A 34 -13.95 6.62 5.10
N PRO A 35 -14.58 7.34 6.06
CA PRO A 35 -14.42 8.78 6.20
C PRO A 35 -12.97 9.20 6.44
N GLU A 36 -12.58 10.34 5.89
CA GLU A 36 -11.25 10.93 6.10
C GLU A 36 -10.93 11.24 7.56
N ALA A 37 -11.96 11.41 8.40
CA ALA A 37 -11.78 11.60 9.85
C ALA A 37 -11.13 10.38 10.51
N ASP A 38 -11.43 9.17 10.02
CA ASP A 38 -10.91 7.90 10.55
C ASP A 38 -9.69 7.41 9.78
N PHE A 39 -9.64 7.69 8.47
CA PHE A 39 -8.59 7.26 7.55
C PHE A 39 -8.12 8.44 6.69
N PRO A 40 -7.32 9.35 7.26
CA PRO A 40 -6.99 10.63 6.62
C PRO A 40 -6.00 10.53 5.46
N PHE A 41 -5.41 9.36 5.20
CA PHE A 41 -4.37 9.21 4.20
C PHE A 41 -4.83 8.37 3.01
N GLN A 42 -4.37 8.79 1.82
CA GLN A 42 -4.39 7.98 0.62
C GLN A 42 -2.99 7.43 0.34
N GLY A 43 -2.91 6.23 -0.25
CA GLY A 43 -1.66 5.58 -0.57
C GLY A 43 -1.28 5.74 -2.05
N ILE A 44 -0.01 5.97 -2.32
CA ILE A 44 0.56 5.84 -3.66
C ILE A 44 1.74 4.89 -3.64
N SER A 45 1.84 4.07 -4.67
CA SER A 45 2.97 3.19 -4.87
C SER A 45 3.82 3.67 -6.04
N TYR A 46 5.13 3.55 -5.92
CA TYR A 46 6.05 3.92 -6.99
C TYR A 46 7.21 2.91 -7.11
N LYS A 47 7.88 2.90 -8.25
CA LYS A 47 9.09 2.10 -8.44
C LYS A 47 10.29 2.78 -7.79
N ALA A 48 11.00 2.05 -6.93
CA ALA A 48 12.27 2.52 -6.39
C ALA A 48 13.32 2.66 -7.51
N LYS A 49 14.24 3.60 -7.34
CA LYS A 49 15.31 3.85 -8.30
C LYS A 49 16.21 2.63 -8.53
N TYR A 50 16.52 1.89 -7.48
CA TYR A 50 17.46 0.77 -7.51
C TYR A 50 16.80 -0.60 -7.39
N ARG A 51 15.48 -0.66 -7.24
CA ARG A 51 14.75 -1.92 -7.11
C ARG A 51 13.50 -1.95 -7.97
N SER A 52 13.28 -3.09 -8.59
CA SER A 52 12.03 -3.40 -9.28
C SER A 52 11.62 -4.84 -8.95
N VAL A 53 10.36 -5.18 -9.21
CA VAL A 53 9.86 -6.54 -8.96
C VAL A 53 10.70 -7.62 -9.65
N SER A 54 11.21 -7.34 -10.86
CA SER A 54 12.07 -8.26 -11.61
C SER A 54 13.52 -8.36 -11.12
N MET A 55 13.91 -7.59 -10.10
CA MET A 55 15.27 -7.53 -9.56
C MET A 55 15.31 -7.71 -8.04
N LEU A 56 14.28 -8.34 -7.48
CA LEU A 56 14.16 -8.50 -6.02
C LEU A 56 15.26 -9.37 -5.42
N ASP A 57 15.77 -10.32 -6.19
CA ASP A 57 16.82 -11.26 -5.82
C ASP A 57 18.25 -10.72 -6.02
N ASN A 58 18.40 -9.54 -6.63
CA ASN A 58 19.73 -8.96 -6.83
C ASN A 58 20.31 -8.45 -5.51
N SER A 59 21.35 -9.16 -5.01
CA SER A 59 21.98 -8.87 -3.72
C SER A 59 22.63 -7.49 -3.68
N ILE A 60 23.28 -7.05 -4.74
CA ILE A 60 23.95 -5.75 -4.80
C ILE A 60 22.93 -4.61 -4.70
N LEU A 61 21.82 -4.70 -5.44
CA LEU A 61 20.77 -3.68 -5.38
C LEU A 61 20.05 -3.69 -4.03
N ARG A 62 19.92 -4.86 -3.40
CA ARG A 62 19.39 -4.98 -2.04
C ARG A 62 20.31 -4.32 -1.01
N ASP A 63 21.61 -4.50 -1.13
CA ASP A 63 22.58 -3.87 -0.23
C ASP A 63 22.61 -2.34 -0.37
N LEU A 64 22.39 -1.83 -1.60
CA LEU A 64 22.29 -0.39 -1.85
C LEU A 64 21.00 0.25 -1.32
N ALA A 65 19.91 -0.50 -1.29
CA ALA A 65 18.61 -0.03 -0.84
C ALA A 65 17.87 -1.17 -0.11
N PRO A 66 18.25 -1.47 1.14
CA PRO A 66 17.73 -2.64 1.86
C PRO A 66 16.27 -2.49 2.27
N GLU A 67 15.82 -1.28 2.53
CA GLU A 67 14.46 -0.99 2.98
C GLU A 67 13.84 0.19 2.22
N ASN A 68 12.51 0.23 2.15
CA ASN A 68 11.74 1.40 1.75
C ASN A 68 11.27 2.17 2.98
N ALA A 69 10.83 3.40 2.76
CA ALA A 69 10.24 4.22 3.80
C ALA A 69 8.73 4.42 3.55
N VAL A 70 8.04 4.79 4.61
CA VAL A 70 6.70 5.38 4.58
C VAL A 70 6.90 6.87 4.42
N GLU A 71 6.86 7.35 3.17
CA GLU A 71 7.07 8.76 2.87
C GLU A 71 5.77 9.54 3.06
N ILE A 72 5.83 10.58 3.87
CA ILE A 72 4.70 11.49 4.11
C ILE A 72 5.15 12.95 4.03
N ASN A 73 4.19 13.85 3.89
CA ASN A 73 4.48 15.27 3.95
C ASN A 73 5.03 15.65 5.33
N ASP A 74 6.02 16.54 5.39
CA ASP A 74 6.65 17.01 6.62
C ASP A 74 5.68 17.74 7.56
N LEU A 75 4.66 18.42 7.02
CA LEU A 75 3.62 19.04 7.82
C LEU A 75 2.68 17.98 8.43
N ASP A 76 2.35 16.92 7.69
CA ASP A 76 1.56 15.81 8.23
C ASP A 76 2.33 15.06 9.32
N ALA A 77 3.64 14.84 9.12
CA ALA A 77 4.51 14.26 10.14
C ALA A 77 4.49 15.09 11.42
N LYS A 78 4.64 16.40 11.28
CA LYS A 78 4.60 17.34 12.43
C LYS A 78 3.24 17.33 13.15
N GLU A 79 2.14 17.29 12.41
CA GLU A 79 0.78 17.18 13.00
C GLU A 79 0.59 15.88 13.79
N LEU A 80 1.22 14.79 13.36
CA LEU A 80 1.19 13.48 14.01
C LEU A 80 2.25 13.30 15.11
N GLY A 81 3.14 14.28 15.31
CA GLY A 81 4.27 14.16 16.23
C GLY A 81 5.29 13.11 15.80
N LEU A 82 5.49 12.94 14.49
CA LEU A 82 6.39 11.97 13.90
C LEU A 82 7.64 12.66 13.34
N GLU A 83 8.78 11.96 13.46
CA GLU A 83 10.04 12.37 12.88
C GLU A 83 10.56 11.30 11.91
N THR A 84 11.42 11.72 10.97
CA THR A 84 12.09 10.77 10.07
C THR A 84 12.88 9.74 10.88
N GLY A 85 12.67 8.45 10.60
CA GLY A 85 13.24 7.32 11.31
C GLY A 85 12.28 6.68 12.32
N ASP A 86 11.21 7.36 12.72
CA ASP A 86 10.21 6.77 13.61
C ASP A 86 9.57 5.53 12.97
N MET A 87 9.40 4.49 13.78
CA MET A 87 8.65 3.30 13.39
C MET A 87 7.16 3.57 13.50
N VAL A 88 6.43 3.25 12.45
CA VAL A 88 4.98 3.42 12.40
C VAL A 88 4.28 2.15 11.95
N ARG A 89 3.04 2.02 12.39
CA ARG A 89 2.07 1.10 11.85
C ARG A 89 1.18 1.85 10.86
N VAL A 90 1.06 1.30 9.66
CA VAL A 90 0.10 1.73 8.65
C VAL A 90 -1.03 0.72 8.62
N THR A 91 -2.25 1.18 8.84
CA THR A 91 -3.45 0.34 8.86
C THR A 91 -4.39 0.78 7.73
N SER A 92 -4.84 -0.15 6.91
CA SER A 92 -5.90 0.09 5.92
C SER A 92 -7.27 0.12 6.57
N ALA A 93 -8.23 0.76 5.92
CA ALA A 93 -9.61 0.82 6.41
C ALA A 93 -10.30 -0.55 6.51
N THR A 94 -9.75 -1.59 5.88
CA THR A 94 -10.22 -2.97 5.99
C THR A 94 -9.47 -3.81 7.03
N GLY A 95 -8.66 -3.17 7.89
CA GLY A 95 -8.03 -3.77 9.05
C GLY A 95 -6.68 -4.43 8.81
N SER A 96 -6.20 -4.49 7.58
CA SER A 96 -4.85 -4.98 7.29
C SER A 96 -3.80 -3.99 7.74
N GLU A 97 -2.68 -4.47 8.28
CA GLU A 97 -1.62 -3.61 8.81
C GLU A 97 -0.23 -4.03 8.35
N THR A 98 0.67 -3.08 8.33
CA THR A 98 2.09 -3.28 8.09
C THR A 98 2.89 -2.22 8.85
N PHE A 99 4.21 -2.41 8.91
CA PHE A 99 5.12 -1.53 9.65
C PHE A 99 6.19 -0.99 8.72
N GLY A 100 6.65 0.23 9.00
CA GLY A 100 7.74 0.86 8.27
C GLY A 100 8.28 2.07 9.00
N LYS A 101 9.42 2.58 8.54
CA LYS A 101 10.03 3.81 9.06
C LYS A 101 9.54 5.02 8.30
N ILE A 102 9.24 6.10 9.01
CA ILE A 102 8.84 7.38 8.40
C ILE A 102 10.01 8.02 7.66
N LEU A 103 9.70 8.61 6.51
CA LEU A 103 10.51 9.62 5.85
C LEU A 103 9.64 10.86 5.61
N ALA A 104 9.81 11.87 6.45
CA ALA A 104 9.12 13.14 6.32
C ALA A 104 9.81 14.01 5.27
N ARG A 105 9.06 14.47 4.25
CA ARG A 105 9.61 15.31 3.17
C ARG A 105 8.56 16.20 2.52
N PRO A 106 8.90 17.43 2.11
CA PRO A 106 7.93 18.38 1.54
C PRO A 106 7.46 17.98 0.13
N GLY A 107 8.16 17.07 -0.54
CA GLY A 107 7.82 16.63 -1.90
C GLY A 107 6.66 15.64 -2.01
N VAL A 108 6.11 15.19 -0.88
CA VAL A 108 4.91 14.35 -0.84
C VAL A 108 3.68 15.25 -0.64
N ALA A 109 2.60 14.99 -1.36
CA ALA A 109 1.36 15.73 -1.16
C ALA A 109 0.81 15.52 0.25
N ARG A 110 0.08 16.53 0.78
CA ARG A 110 -0.60 16.41 2.08
C ARG A 110 -1.59 15.23 2.05
N LYS A 111 -1.72 14.57 3.21
CA LYS A 111 -2.60 13.40 3.40
C LYS A 111 -2.32 12.26 2.41
N THR A 112 -1.05 12.10 2.04
CA THR A 112 -0.61 11.04 1.14
C THR A 112 0.53 10.24 1.78
N ILE A 113 0.43 8.92 1.67
CA ILE A 113 1.50 7.98 1.97
C ILE A 113 2.11 7.53 0.65
N ALA A 114 3.40 7.78 0.42
CA ALA A 114 4.11 7.27 -0.74
C ALA A 114 5.05 6.14 -0.33
N VAL A 115 4.97 4.99 -0.99
CA VAL A 115 5.78 3.83 -0.66
C VAL A 115 6.33 3.19 -1.92
N ALA A 116 7.64 2.97 -1.95
CA ALA A 116 8.26 2.18 -3.01
C ALA A 116 7.85 0.70 -2.86
N PHE A 117 7.33 0.08 -3.92
CA PHE A 117 7.01 -1.34 -3.85
C PHE A 117 8.23 -2.25 -4.10
N GLY A 118 8.11 -3.54 -3.79
CA GLY A 118 9.18 -4.53 -3.93
C GLY A 118 10.05 -4.68 -2.68
N TYR A 119 9.48 -4.43 -1.51
CA TYR A 119 10.15 -4.57 -0.22
C TYR A 119 9.30 -5.39 0.77
N GLY A 120 9.90 -5.76 1.91
CA GLY A 120 9.20 -6.48 2.98
C GLY A 120 8.80 -7.90 2.59
N HIS A 121 9.54 -8.57 1.72
CA HIS A 121 9.29 -9.93 1.27
C HIS A 121 9.85 -10.95 2.27
N TRP A 122 9.07 -12.01 2.53
CA TRP A 122 9.43 -13.07 3.47
C TRP A 122 10.70 -13.84 3.06
N GLU A 123 10.94 -13.99 1.76
CA GLU A 123 12.11 -14.66 1.18
C GLU A 123 13.44 -13.97 1.51
N TYR A 124 13.39 -12.78 2.01
CA TYR A 124 14.54 -12.06 2.53
C TYR A 124 14.63 -12.10 4.05
N ASN A 125 14.15 -13.18 4.64
CA ASN A 125 14.20 -13.42 6.06
C ASN A 125 13.30 -12.49 6.91
N THR A 126 12.21 -12.03 6.33
CA THR A 126 11.24 -11.14 7.01
C THR A 126 10.28 -11.89 7.93
N ASN A 127 10.16 -13.22 7.75
CA ASN A 127 9.40 -14.12 8.61
C ASN A 127 10.24 -15.33 8.97
N ALA A 128 9.97 -15.93 10.12
CA ALA A 128 10.55 -17.21 10.48
C ALA A 128 10.07 -18.30 9.51
N TYR A 129 10.93 -19.22 9.16
CA TYR A 129 10.63 -20.33 8.26
C TYR A 129 11.47 -21.56 8.64
N GLN A 130 11.19 -22.69 8.01
CA GLN A 130 11.95 -23.93 8.22
C GLN A 130 12.67 -24.36 6.95
N VAL A 131 13.90 -24.83 7.11
CA VAL A 131 14.70 -25.46 6.06
C VAL A 131 15.21 -26.79 6.61
N ASP A 132 14.88 -27.89 5.94
CA ASP A 132 15.30 -29.25 6.32
C ASP A 132 15.01 -29.55 7.81
N GLY A 133 13.83 -29.14 8.29
CA GLY A 133 13.38 -29.32 9.66
C GLY A 133 14.09 -28.46 10.72
N LYS A 134 14.91 -27.48 10.29
CA LYS A 134 15.55 -26.49 11.18
C LYS A 134 14.84 -25.16 11.11
N ASP A 135 14.53 -24.62 12.26
CA ASP A 135 13.96 -23.29 12.36
C ASP A 135 15.00 -22.21 12.03
N VAL A 136 14.65 -21.32 11.14
CA VAL A 136 15.42 -20.12 10.79
C VAL A 136 14.65 -18.92 11.31
N ALA A 137 15.25 -18.19 12.23
CA ALA A 137 14.64 -17.00 12.81
C ALA A 137 14.46 -15.90 11.76
N ALA A 138 13.36 -15.16 11.83
CA ALA A 138 13.14 -13.98 11.01
C ALA A 138 14.15 -12.88 11.39
N THR A 139 14.68 -12.18 10.41
CA THR A 139 15.10 -10.80 10.60
C THR A 139 13.85 -9.97 10.88
N SER A 140 13.95 -8.93 11.70
CA SER A 140 12.79 -8.08 11.95
C SER A 140 12.19 -7.58 10.63
N PRO A 141 10.90 -7.80 10.36
CA PRO A 141 10.26 -7.29 9.15
C PRO A 141 10.35 -5.76 9.02
N ARG A 142 10.57 -5.09 10.15
CA ARG A 142 10.74 -3.64 10.25
C ARG A 142 12.10 -3.15 9.75
N GLU A 143 13.08 -4.02 9.67
CA GLU A 143 14.44 -3.70 9.20
C GLU A 143 14.60 -3.86 7.68
N VAL A 144 13.69 -4.60 7.05
CA VAL A 144 13.74 -4.90 5.61
C VAL A 144 12.67 -4.15 4.81
N GLY A 145 12.05 -3.18 5.42
CA GLY A 145 11.04 -2.32 4.82
C GLY A 145 9.62 -2.87 4.88
N MET A 146 8.72 -2.09 4.33
CA MET A 146 7.28 -2.30 4.36
C MET A 146 6.81 -3.05 3.12
N ASN A 147 6.02 -4.10 3.30
CA ASN A 147 5.30 -4.73 2.21
C ASN A 147 3.95 -4.02 1.98
N LEU A 148 3.88 -3.20 0.94
CA LEU A 148 2.69 -2.43 0.61
C LEU A 148 1.47 -3.31 0.26
N VAL A 149 1.69 -4.51 -0.28
CA VAL A 149 0.59 -5.42 -0.65
C VAL A 149 -0.21 -5.87 0.56
N LYS A 150 0.42 -5.98 1.72
CA LYS A 150 -0.26 -6.34 2.98
C LYS A 150 -1.36 -5.36 3.40
N VAL A 151 -1.27 -4.12 3.00
CA VAL A 151 -2.27 -3.08 3.32
C VAL A 151 -3.13 -2.68 2.14
N SER A 152 -3.10 -3.45 1.05
CA SER A 152 -4.02 -3.24 -0.07
C SER A 152 -5.46 -3.25 0.44
N LEU A 153 -6.21 -2.22 0.04
CA LEU A 153 -7.60 -2.11 0.45
C LEU A 153 -8.42 -3.22 -0.22
N LEU A 154 -9.19 -3.92 0.57
CA LEU A 154 -10.14 -4.92 0.10
C LEU A 154 -11.51 -4.28 -0.09
N ASP A 155 -12.28 -4.80 -1.02
CA ASP A 155 -13.65 -4.33 -1.23
C ASP A 155 -14.62 -5.10 -0.31
N PRO A 156 -15.20 -4.45 0.71
CA PRO A 156 -16.06 -5.12 1.68
C PRO A 156 -17.43 -5.53 1.10
N THR A 157 -17.79 -5.08 -0.10
CA THR A 157 -19.06 -5.46 -0.75
C THR A 157 -19.13 -6.94 -1.10
N PHE A 158 -17.99 -7.63 -1.12
CA PHE A 158 -17.91 -9.07 -1.38
C PHE A 158 -17.98 -9.92 -0.11
N GLY A 159 -18.26 -9.32 1.05
CA GLY A 159 -18.33 -10.02 2.32
C GLY A 159 -17.00 -10.68 2.72
N ASP A 160 -17.04 -11.98 3.02
CA ASP A 160 -15.84 -12.73 3.45
C ASP A 160 -14.84 -13.00 2.32
N LYS A 161 -15.14 -12.67 1.10
CA LYS A 161 -14.24 -12.85 -0.03
C LYS A 161 -13.21 -11.73 -0.08
N MET A 162 -11.95 -12.12 -0.18
CA MET A 162 -10.83 -11.16 -0.20
C MET A 162 -10.53 -10.67 -1.62
N TYR A 163 -11.41 -9.85 -2.17
CA TYR A 163 -11.16 -9.16 -3.44
C TYR A 163 -10.53 -7.79 -3.18
N GLY A 164 -9.44 -7.50 -3.90
CA GLY A 164 -8.85 -6.16 -3.89
C GLY A 164 -9.77 -5.13 -4.56
N LEU A 165 -9.66 -3.89 -4.11
CA LEU A 165 -10.36 -2.77 -4.74
C LEU A 165 -9.98 -2.68 -6.23
N ALA A 166 -10.97 -2.62 -7.12
CA ALA A 166 -10.77 -2.51 -8.56
C ALA A 166 -10.79 -1.05 -9.03
N GLU A 167 -9.93 -0.75 -10.00
CA GLU A 167 -9.97 0.52 -10.71
C GLU A 167 -11.08 0.47 -11.77
N MET A 168 -11.98 1.44 -11.71
CA MET A 168 -13.26 1.40 -12.45
C MET A 168 -13.12 1.55 -13.98
N GLN A 169 -11.99 2.06 -14.47
CA GLN A 169 -11.81 2.24 -15.92
C GLN A 169 -11.22 1.02 -16.60
N SER A 170 -10.30 0.35 -15.93
CA SER A 170 -9.56 -0.77 -16.49
C SER A 170 -9.96 -2.12 -15.90
N GLY A 171 -10.69 -2.13 -14.79
CA GLY A 171 -10.99 -3.34 -14.02
C GLY A 171 -9.77 -3.96 -13.33
N MET A 172 -8.64 -3.27 -13.32
CA MET A 172 -7.43 -3.74 -12.66
C MET A 172 -7.46 -3.43 -11.16
N CYS A 173 -6.60 -4.10 -10.40
CA CYS A 173 -6.41 -3.80 -8.98
C CYS A 173 -6.00 -2.33 -8.78
N ALA A 174 -6.73 -1.60 -7.95
CA ALA A 174 -6.42 -0.23 -7.58
C ALA A 174 -5.21 -0.20 -6.66
N ARG A 175 -4.05 0.18 -7.19
CA ARG A 175 -2.79 0.24 -6.45
C ARG A 175 -2.54 1.57 -5.75
N ASN A 176 -3.20 2.62 -6.20
CA ASN A 176 -3.10 3.96 -5.66
C ASN A 176 -4.45 4.40 -5.11
N GLY A 177 -4.43 5.28 -4.12
CA GLY A 177 -5.62 5.70 -3.39
C GLY A 177 -5.81 4.85 -2.14
N GLY A 178 -7.02 4.39 -1.88
CA GLY A 178 -7.36 3.69 -0.65
C GLY A 178 -7.59 4.64 0.53
N ALA A 179 -7.71 4.07 1.73
CA ALA A 179 -7.98 4.79 2.97
C ALA A 179 -7.12 4.20 4.08
N TYR A 180 -6.25 5.02 4.67
CA TYR A 180 -5.23 4.58 5.62
C TYR A 180 -5.13 5.51 6.81
N ARG A 181 -4.63 4.96 7.92
CA ARG A 181 -4.15 5.71 9.08
C ARG A 181 -2.73 5.30 9.45
N ILE A 182 -2.03 6.19 10.12
CA ILE A 182 -0.66 6.01 10.59
C ILE A 182 -0.63 6.21 12.10
N GLU A 183 0.04 5.32 12.81
CA GLU A 183 0.24 5.38 14.26
C GLU A 183 1.70 5.10 14.60
N LYS A 184 2.28 5.86 15.52
CA LYS A 184 3.62 5.60 16.06
C LYS A 184 3.63 4.30 16.87
N VAL A 185 4.69 3.51 16.75
CA VAL A 185 4.86 2.21 17.46
C VAL A 185 5.97 2.31 18.50
#